data_9970f67dcb52d912d79768cd2c47e531
#
_entry.id   9970f67dcb52d912d79768cd2c47e531
#
_cell.length_a   1.000
_cell.length_b   1.000
_cell.length_c   1.000
_cell.angle_alpha   90.00
_cell.angle_beta   90.00
_cell.angle_gamma   90.00
#
_symmetry.space_group_name_H-M   'P 1'
#
loop_
_entity.id
_entity.type
_entity.pdbx_description
1 polymer ?
#
loop_
_entity_poly.entity_id
_entity_poly.type
_entity_poly.pdbx_seq_one_letter_code
_entity_poly.pdbx_strand_id
1 'polypeptide(L)'
;MVISRRHRISRLHDEKGNFINPSNLIDIVPALIEKIKASNLLKKNSFLPIIPYNAIRIFENYLEKDIQIVEWGSGRSTSWYARKSQKVFSVEDSENWYKETLRILNKKSLKNFDLSFTKNSTEYVNKPIEKSDAKSRRVFIIDGSFRNSCALAALDCCTKEDIIYLDDSDKEWALADAVEEPNN
;
A
#
# COMPACT_ATOMS: atom_id res chain seq x y z
N MET A 1 -7.47 12.35 -27.14
CA MET A 1 -7.84 13.19 -25.96
C MET A 1 -6.88 12.80 -24.86
N VAL A 2 -5.91 13.67 -24.49
CA VAL A 2 -4.90 13.34 -23.48
C VAL A 2 -5.57 13.55 -22.13
N ILE A 3 -5.91 12.49 -21.44
CA ILE A 3 -6.41 12.55 -20.05
C ILE A 3 -5.22 12.92 -19.17
N SER A 4 -5.21 14.16 -18.70
CA SER A 4 -4.23 14.65 -17.74
C SER A 4 -4.34 13.81 -16.46
N ARG A 5 -3.31 13.05 -16.15
CA ARG A 5 -3.19 12.33 -14.87
C ARG A 5 -3.13 13.38 -13.75
N ARG A 6 -4.23 13.61 -13.06
CA ARG A 6 -4.23 14.39 -11.83
C ARG A 6 -3.61 13.52 -10.74
N HIS A 7 -2.36 13.76 -10.42
CA HIS A 7 -1.72 13.17 -9.27
C HIS A 7 -2.18 13.89 -8.00
N ARG A 8 -2.30 13.16 -6.90
CA ARG A 8 -2.49 13.72 -5.56
C ARG A 8 -1.47 14.85 -5.32
N ILE A 9 -1.95 16.06 -5.13
CA ILE A 9 -1.11 17.27 -4.99
C ILE A 9 -0.37 17.24 -3.65
N SER A 10 -1.04 16.76 -2.60
CA SER A 10 -0.47 16.59 -1.27
C SER A 10 -1.33 15.61 -0.44
N ARG A 11 -0.86 15.24 0.73
CA ARG A 11 -1.64 14.42 1.69
C ARG A 11 -2.91 15.09 2.23
N LEU A 12 -3.09 16.38 1.96
CA LEU A 12 -4.30 17.15 2.31
C LEU A 12 -5.34 17.18 1.20
N HIS A 13 -5.05 16.54 0.07
CA HIS A 13 -5.97 16.42 -1.05
C HIS A 13 -6.37 14.96 -1.22
N ASP A 14 -7.65 14.77 -1.59
CA ASP A 14 -8.09 13.48 -2.09
C ASP A 14 -7.46 13.21 -3.47
N GLU A 15 -7.74 12.06 -4.02
CA GLU A 15 -7.19 11.63 -5.30
C GLU A 15 -7.75 12.44 -6.48
N LYS A 16 -8.91 13.09 -6.29
CA LYS A 16 -9.51 14.02 -7.26
C LYS A 16 -8.93 15.42 -7.18
N GLY A 17 -8.04 15.66 -6.19
CA GLY A 17 -7.43 16.96 -5.95
C GLY A 17 -8.30 17.94 -5.16
N ASN A 18 -9.40 17.47 -4.54
CA ASN A 18 -10.19 18.27 -3.63
C ASN A 18 -9.50 18.35 -2.26
N PHE A 19 -9.61 19.51 -1.61
CA PHE A 19 -9.08 19.64 -0.27
C PHE A 19 -9.90 18.79 0.72
N ILE A 20 -9.23 17.90 1.43
CA ILE A 20 -9.87 17.04 2.43
C ILE A 20 -10.40 17.94 3.55
N ASN A 21 -11.68 17.83 3.82
CA ASN A 21 -12.53 18.58 4.76
C ASN A 21 -11.80 19.51 5.75
N PRO A 22 -12.25 20.77 5.94
CA PRO A 22 -11.64 21.78 6.83
C PRO A 22 -11.43 21.32 8.29
N SER A 23 -12.19 20.33 8.76
CA SER A 23 -11.95 19.71 10.06
C SER A 23 -10.58 19.02 10.19
N ASN A 24 -9.90 18.77 9.08
CA ASN A 24 -8.54 18.20 9.02
C ASN A 24 -7.42 19.26 9.02
N LEU A 25 -7.73 20.52 9.35
CA LEU A 25 -6.72 21.58 9.53
C LEU A 25 -5.62 21.18 10.53
N ILE A 26 -5.95 20.29 11.46
CA ILE A 26 -4.99 19.71 12.39
C ILE A 26 -3.86 18.93 11.70
N ASP A 27 -4.09 18.47 10.47
CA ASP A 27 -3.11 17.73 9.67
C ASP A 27 -2.20 18.63 8.83
N ILE A 28 -2.47 19.94 8.78
CA ILE A 28 -1.65 20.89 7.99
C ILE A 28 -0.22 20.94 8.51
N VAL A 29 -0.05 21.01 9.82
CA VAL A 29 1.28 21.10 10.44
C VAL A 29 2.08 19.81 10.22
N PRO A 30 1.55 18.61 10.51
CA PRO A 30 2.20 17.35 10.14
C PRO A 30 2.51 17.24 8.65
N ALA A 31 1.57 17.62 7.77
CA ALA A 31 1.77 17.58 6.31
C ALA A 31 2.89 18.53 5.85
N LEU A 32 2.97 19.72 6.43
CA LEU A 32 4.03 20.69 6.13
C LEU A 32 5.40 20.17 6.57
N ILE A 33 5.46 19.62 7.79
CA ILE A 33 6.68 19.01 8.33
C ILE A 33 7.13 17.84 7.46
N GLU A 34 6.22 16.96 7.04
CA GLU A 34 6.54 15.84 6.14
C GLU A 34 6.96 16.31 4.75
N LYS A 35 6.35 17.38 4.22
CA LYS A 35 6.76 17.99 2.94
C LYS A 35 8.17 18.57 3.04
N ILE A 36 8.51 19.21 4.16
CA ILE A 36 9.87 19.72 4.43
C ILE A 36 10.85 18.54 4.58
N LYS A 37 10.49 17.48 5.29
CA LYS A 37 11.29 16.25 5.42
C LYS A 37 11.42 15.49 4.11
N ALA A 38 10.44 15.55 3.22
CA ALA A 38 10.49 14.96 1.87
C ALA A 38 11.25 15.83 0.87
N SER A 39 11.46 17.13 1.17
CA SER A 39 12.30 18.01 0.35
C SER A 39 13.78 17.63 0.44
N ASN A 40 14.58 18.06 -0.54
CA ASN A 40 15.90 17.51 -0.88
C ASN A 40 16.93 17.37 0.26
N LEU A 41 16.75 18.07 1.37
CA LEU A 41 17.66 17.97 2.54
C LEU A 41 17.37 16.75 3.44
N LEU A 42 16.15 16.18 3.37
CA LEU A 42 15.69 15.15 4.29
C LEU A 42 15.08 13.92 3.59
N LYS A 43 15.23 13.76 2.27
CA LYS A 43 14.74 12.62 1.48
C LYS A 43 15.09 11.23 2.04
N LYS A 44 15.98 11.17 3.01
CA LYS A 44 16.51 9.92 3.57
C LYS A 44 15.64 9.28 4.65
N ASN A 45 14.65 9.99 5.23
CA ASN A 45 13.97 9.53 6.44
C ASN A 45 12.46 9.84 6.52
N SER A 46 11.71 9.78 5.42
CA SER A 46 10.24 9.75 5.57
C SER A 46 9.85 8.44 6.26
N PHE A 47 9.36 8.53 7.50
CA PHE A 47 8.95 7.38 8.31
C PHE A 47 7.51 6.96 8.04
N LEU A 48 6.70 7.81 7.39
CA LEU A 48 5.28 7.57 7.14
C LEU A 48 5.05 7.02 5.73
N PRO A 49 4.05 6.14 5.55
CA PRO A 49 3.64 5.66 4.23
C PRO A 49 3.05 6.80 3.39
N ILE A 50 3.02 6.62 2.06
CA ILE A 50 2.46 7.60 1.12
C ILE A 50 0.98 7.30 0.92
N ILE A 51 0.20 7.44 1.97
CA ILE A 51 -1.25 7.28 2.01
C ILE A 51 -1.89 8.49 2.74
N PRO A 52 -3.21 8.72 2.64
CA PRO A 52 -3.88 9.79 3.36
C PRO A 52 -3.67 9.71 4.88
N TYR A 53 -3.62 10.87 5.56
CA TYR A 53 -3.44 10.90 7.03
C TYR A 53 -4.56 10.18 7.78
N ASN A 54 -5.80 10.22 7.27
CA ASN A 54 -6.90 9.46 7.87
C ASN A 54 -6.63 7.96 7.85
N ALA A 55 -6.11 7.42 6.73
CA ALA A 55 -5.72 6.02 6.64
C ALA A 55 -4.55 5.71 7.58
N ILE A 56 -3.55 6.61 7.68
CA ILE A 56 -2.44 6.44 8.64
C ILE A 56 -2.98 6.33 10.06
N ARG A 57 -3.91 7.22 10.49
CA ARG A 57 -4.52 7.18 11.83
C ARG A 57 -5.28 5.88 12.09
N ILE A 58 -6.06 5.42 11.11
CA ILE A 58 -6.76 4.14 11.21
C ILE A 58 -5.75 3.01 11.41
N PHE A 59 -4.71 2.97 10.58
CA PHE A 59 -3.68 1.93 10.70
C PHE A 59 -2.87 2.06 11.98
N GLU A 60 -2.56 3.26 12.47
CA GLU A 60 -1.85 3.44 13.74
C GLU A 60 -2.62 2.91 14.94
N ASN A 61 -3.95 2.99 14.88
CA ASN A 61 -4.82 2.48 15.93
C ASN A 61 -5.11 0.97 15.77
N TYR A 62 -4.99 0.43 14.56
CA TYR A 62 -5.33 -0.96 14.28
C TYR A 62 -4.13 -1.89 14.22
N LEU A 63 -2.97 -1.42 13.70
CA LEU A 63 -1.80 -2.26 13.53
C LEU A 63 -1.13 -2.57 14.87
N GLU A 64 -1.07 -3.86 15.16
CA GLU A 64 -0.44 -4.44 16.34
C GLU A 64 0.53 -5.55 15.94
N LYS A 65 1.32 -6.03 16.89
CA LYS A 65 2.37 -7.02 16.63
C LYS A 65 1.86 -8.46 16.36
N ASP A 66 0.58 -8.68 16.45
CA ASP A 66 -0.09 -9.93 16.08
C ASP A 66 -0.75 -9.88 14.69
N ILE A 67 -0.81 -8.70 14.05
CA ILE A 67 -1.42 -8.52 12.74
C ILE A 67 -0.42 -8.81 11.62
N GLN A 68 -0.87 -9.54 10.61
CA GLN A 68 -0.15 -9.76 9.37
C GLN A 68 -0.60 -8.77 8.28
N ILE A 69 0.34 -8.33 7.47
CA ILE A 69 0.07 -7.51 6.28
C ILE A 69 0.19 -8.38 5.04
N VAL A 70 -0.82 -8.34 4.19
CA VAL A 70 -0.84 -8.91 2.84
C VAL A 70 -0.82 -7.74 1.86
N GLU A 71 0.30 -7.51 1.17
CA GLU A 71 0.54 -6.30 0.39
C GLU A 71 0.78 -6.65 -1.09
N TRP A 72 0.03 -6.02 -1.96
CA TRP A 72 0.25 -5.99 -3.40
C TRP A 72 0.77 -4.63 -3.83
N GLY A 73 1.98 -4.61 -4.36
CA GLY A 73 2.71 -3.38 -4.67
C GLY A 73 3.63 -2.95 -3.52
N SER A 74 4.87 -3.42 -3.57
CA SER A 74 5.83 -3.09 -2.54
C SER A 74 6.46 -1.70 -2.74
N GLY A 75 6.89 -1.07 -1.65
CA GLY A 75 7.53 0.22 -1.74
C GLY A 75 8.06 0.75 -0.41
N ARG A 76 8.12 2.07 -0.30
CA ARG A 76 8.58 2.72 0.93
C ARG A 76 7.65 2.45 2.11
N SER A 77 6.35 2.30 1.84
CA SER A 77 5.31 2.01 2.83
C SER A 77 5.52 0.65 3.48
N THR A 78 6.00 -0.36 2.74
CA THR A 78 6.29 -1.71 3.24
C THR A 78 7.15 -1.68 4.51
N SER A 79 8.16 -0.80 4.55
CA SER A 79 9.03 -0.68 5.73
C SER A 79 8.33 -0.09 6.96
N TRP A 80 7.29 0.71 6.76
CA TRP A 80 6.47 1.21 7.85
C TRP A 80 5.54 0.13 8.38
N TYR A 81 4.88 -0.61 7.50
CA TYR A 81 4.07 -1.76 7.87
C TYR A 81 4.87 -2.80 8.64
N ALA A 82 6.06 -3.18 8.17
CA ALA A 82 6.91 -4.16 8.85
C ALA A 82 7.32 -3.73 10.28
N ARG A 83 7.41 -2.44 10.56
CA ARG A 83 7.69 -1.96 11.93
C ARG A 83 6.52 -2.11 12.88
N LYS A 84 5.30 -2.08 12.37
CA LYS A 84 4.07 -2.02 13.18
C LYS A 84 3.31 -3.34 13.25
N SER A 85 3.61 -4.28 12.37
CA SER A 85 2.93 -5.56 12.26
C SER A 85 3.79 -6.74 12.71
N GLN A 86 3.17 -7.92 12.80
CA GLN A 86 3.86 -9.18 13.03
C GLN A 86 4.78 -9.52 11.86
N LYS A 87 4.23 -9.53 10.65
CA LYS A 87 4.94 -9.85 9.42
C LYS A 87 4.25 -9.22 8.22
N VAL A 88 5.02 -8.88 7.20
CA VAL A 88 4.54 -8.41 5.91
C VAL A 88 4.81 -9.47 4.84
N PHE A 89 3.78 -9.89 4.13
CA PHE A 89 3.86 -10.70 2.92
C PHE A 89 3.55 -9.78 1.75
N SER A 90 4.55 -9.50 0.93
CA SER A 90 4.45 -8.52 -0.14
C SER A 90 4.85 -9.10 -1.48
N VAL A 91 4.22 -8.63 -2.56
CA VAL A 91 4.55 -8.98 -3.93
C VAL A 91 4.75 -7.72 -4.77
N GLU A 92 5.66 -7.81 -5.73
CA GLU A 92 6.02 -6.71 -6.63
C GLU A 92 6.25 -7.26 -8.05
N ASP A 93 5.80 -6.54 -9.07
CA ASP A 93 5.99 -6.89 -10.49
C ASP A 93 7.01 -6.00 -11.20
N SER A 94 7.42 -4.90 -10.57
CA SER A 94 8.50 -4.05 -11.03
C SER A 94 9.84 -4.46 -10.40
N GLU A 95 10.78 -4.94 -11.19
CA GLU A 95 12.10 -5.36 -10.70
C GLU A 95 12.84 -4.21 -9.99
N ASN A 96 12.67 -2.99 -10.47
CA ASN A 96 13.29 -1.80 -9.87
C ASN A 96 12.72 -1.51 -8.48
N TRP A 97 11.41 -1.56 -8.33
CA TRP A 97 10.76 -1.37 -7.03
C TRP A 97 11.05 -2.52 -6.07
N TYR A 98 11.05 -3.75 -6.54
CA TYR A 98 11.46 -4.91 -5.75
C TYR A 98 12.87 -4.72 -5.14
N LYS A 99 13.87 -4.39 -5.99
CA LYS A 99 15.24 -4.18 -5.54
C LYS A 99 15.36 -3.02 -4.56
N GLU A 100 14.67 -1.91 -4.84
CA GLU A 100 14.71 -0.73 -3.95
C GLU A 100 14.03 -1.00 -2.61
N THR A 101 12.89 -1.68 -2.61
CA THR A 101 12.19 -2.07 -1.38
C THR A 101 13.05 -3.01 -0.55
N LEU A 102 13.66 -4.02 -1.15
CA LEU A 102 14.57 -4.94 -0.47
C LEU A 102 15.76 -4.19 0.14
N ARG A 103 16.34 -3.22 -0.60
CA ARG A 103 17.42 -2.37 -0.09
C ARG A 103 16.99 -1.56 1.13
N ILE A 104 15.77 -0.98 1.10
CA ILE A 104 15.23 -0.21 2.22
C ILE A 104 15.01 -1.09 3.46
N LEU A 105 14.40 -2.26 3.29
CA LEU A 105 14.13 -3.20 4.37
C LEU A 105 15.41 -3.68 5.05
N ASN A 106 16.40 -4.08 4.25
CA ASN A 106 17.72 -4.52 4.73
C ASN A 106 18.46 -3.38 5.46
N LYS A 107 18.47 -2.16 4.88
CA LYS A 107 19.11 -1.01 5.52
C LYS A 107 18.51 -0.68 6.88
N LYS A 108 17.23 -0.97 7.08
CA LYS A 108 16.52 -0.77 8.35
C LYS A 108 16.59 -2.00 9.27
N SER A 109 17.36 -3.03 8.90
CA SER A 109 17.53 -4.29 9.64
C SER A 109 16.20 -4.98 9.98
N LEU A 110 15.19 -4.80 9.15
CA LEU A 110 13.90 -5.48 9.31
C LEU A 110 14.05 -6.93 8.88
N LYS A 111 13.39 -7.86 9.61
CA LYS A 111 13.45 -9.30 9.38
C LYS A 111 12.07 -9.92 9.19
N ASN A 112 11.02 -9.21 9.58
CA ASN A 112 9.64 -9.70 9.59
C ASN A 112 8.92 -9.37 8.28
N PHE A 113 9.53 -9.68 7.16
CA PHE A 113 8.92 -9.56 5.84
C PHE A 113 9.23 -10.78 4.96
N ASP A 114 8.36 -11.01 4.00
CA ASP A 114 8.55 -11.93 2.88
C ASP A 114 8.18 -11.15 1.61
N LEU A 115 9.17 -10.76 0.82
CA LEU A 115 8.99 -9.99 -0.40
C LEU A 115 9.26 -10.87 -1.60
N SER A 116 8.24 -11.02 -2.44
CA SER A 116 8.29 -11.81 -3.67
C SER A 116 8.32 -10.91 -4.91
N PHE A 117 8.99 -11.38 -5.95
CA PHE A 117 8.95 -10.78 -7.28
C PHE A 117 8.30 -11.74 -8.27
N THR A 118 7.35 -11.27 -9.05
CA THR A 118 6.76 -12.03 -10.16
C THR A 118 6.11 -11.09 -11.16
N LYS A 119 6.12 -11.47 -12.45
CA LYS A 119 5.38 -10.82 -13.54
C LYS A 119 4.13 -11.62 -13.93
N ASN A 120 3.96 -12.80 -13.38
CA ASN A 120 2.78 -13.64 -13.62
C ASN A 120 1.61 -13.10 -12.79
N SER A 121 0.51 -12.76 -13.42
CA SER A 121 -0.66 -12.17 -12.77
C SER A 121 -1.30 -13.08 -11.71
N THR A 122 -1.42 -14.38 -12.01
CA THR A 122 -1.98 -15.36 -11.07
C THR A 122 -1.10 -15.51 -9.83
N GLU A 123 0.22 -15.63 -10.02
CA GLU A 123 1.14 -15.66 -8.88
C GLU A 123 1.13 -14.36 -8.09
N TYR A 124 1.04 -13.22 -8.78
CA TYR A 124 0.98 -11.91 -8.15
C TYR A 124 -0.21 -11.81 -7.21
N VAL A 125 -1.39 -12.22 -7.64
CA VAL A 125 -2.61 -12.18 -6.85
C VAL A 125 -2.54 -13.14 -5.66
N ASN A 126 -2.12 -14.38 -5.87
CA ASN A 126 -2.27 -15.45 -4.87
C ASN A 126 -1.12 -15.52 -3.86
N LYS A 127 0.10 -15.26 -4.30
CA LYS A 127 1.32 -15.53 -3.52
C LYS A 127 1.38 -14.88 -2.13
N PRO A 128 1.02 -13.60 -1.93
CA PRO A 128 1.06 -13.02 -0.58
C PRO A 128 -0.04 -13.58 0.33
N ILE A 129 -1.19 -13.98 -0.22
CA ILE A 129 -2.27 -14.64 0.54
C ILE A 129 -1.83 -16.03 1.00
N GLU A 130 -1.31 -16.87 0.08
CA GLU A 130 -0.87 -18.23 0.36
C GLU A 130 0.20 -18.30 1.45
N LYS A 131 1.04 -17.28 1.55
CA LYS A 131 2.09 -17.18 2.56
C LYS A 131 1.61 -16.66 3.90
N SER A 132 0.46 -16.00 3.94
CA SER A 132 -0.14 -15.48 5.17
C SER A 132 -0.88 -16.59 5.92
N ASP A 133 -0.99 -16.45 7.24
CA ASP A 133 -1.78 -17.35 8.06
C ASP A 133 -3.25 -16.86 8.11
N ALA A 134 -4.16 -17.66 7.56
CA ALA A 134 -5.59 -17.39 7.57
C ALA A 134 -6.23 -17.30 8.97
N LYS A 135 -5.55 -17.80 10.00
CA LYS A 135 -6.01 -17.71 11.40
C LYS A 135 -5.58 -16.42 12.09
N SER A 136 -4.62 -15.72 11.52
CA SER A 136 -4.17 -14.42 12.04
C SER A 136 -5.06 -13.30 11.53
N ARG A 137 -5.23 -12.23 12.32
CA ARG A 137 -5.82 -10.98 11.81
C ARG A 137 -4.93 -10.39 10.72
N ARG A 138 -5.53 -9.94 9.63
CA ARG A 138 -4.80 -9.44 8.46
C ARG A 138 -5.26 -8.05 8.03
N VAL A 139 -4.32 -7.31 7.47
CA VAL A 139 -4.62 -6.10 6.70
C VAL A 139 -4.14 -6.32 5.28
N PHE A 140 -5.07 -6.26 4.34
CA PHE A 140 -4.82 -6.36 2.91
C PHE A 140 -4.57 -4.95 2.35
N ILE A 141 -3.41 -4.72 1.76
CA ILE A 141 -3.00 -3.45 1.16
C ILE A 141 -2.88 -3.64 -0.35
N ILE A 142 -3.73 -2.96 -1.11
CA ILE A 142 -3.78 -3.07 -2.57
C ILE A 142 -3.34 -1.72 -3.16
N ASP A 143 -2.06 -1.62 -3.52
CA ASP A 143 -1.42 -0.41 -4.08
C ASP A 143 -0.54 -0.70 -5.30
N GLY A 144 -0.63 -1.91 -5.84
CA GLY A 144 0.16 -2.36 -6.97
C GLY A 144 -0.64 -2.57 -8.25
N SER A 145 -0.23 -3.56 -9.03
CA SER A 145 -0.90 -4.01 -10.26
C SER A 145 -2.07 -4.94 -9.97
N PHE A 146 -2.90 -5.23 -10.97
CA PHE A 146 -4.04 -6.17 -10.91
C PHE A 146 -5.00 -5.91 -9.74
N ARG A 147 -5.27 -4.65 -9.41
CA ARG A 147 -5.99 -4.23 -8.19
C ARG A 147 -7.36 -4.87 -8.04
N ASN A 148 -8.13 -5.02 -9.13
CA ASN A 148 -9.44 -5.67 -9.08
C ASN A 148 -9.32 -7.15 -8.71
N SER A 149 -8.41 -7.88 -9.35
CA SER A 149 -8.16 -9.29 -9.05
C SER A 149 -7.65 -9.47 -7.62
N CYS A 150 -6.75 -8.58 -7.16
CA CYS A 150 -6.28 -8.58 -5.78
C CYS A 150 -7.40 -8.27 -4.77
N ALA A 151 -8.29 -7.32 -5.09
CA ALA A 151 -9.43 -6.99 -4.25
C ALA A 151 -10.43 -8.14 -4.14
N LEU A 152 -10.74 -8.80 -5.26
CA LEU A 152 -11.60 -9.99 -5.27
C LEU A 152 -10.98 -11.12 -4.45
N ALA A 153 -9.69 -11.41 -4.66
CA ALA A 153 -9.00 -12.45 -3.90
C ALA A 153 -8.93 -12.13 -2.39
N ALA A 154 -8.77 -10.86 -2.02
CA ALA A 154 -8.84 -10.43 -0.63
C ALA A 154 -10.25 -10.64 -0.05
N LEU A 155 -11.30 -10.27 -0.79
CA LEU A 155 -12.70 -10.46 -0.37
C LEU A 155 -13.07 -11.93 -0.20
N ASP A 156 -12.57 -12.80 -1.07
CA ASP A 156 -12.83 -14.24 -1.02
C ASP A 156 -12.23 -14.93 0.23
N CYS A 157 -11.18 -14.34 0.80
CA CYS A 157 -10.46 -14.95 1.93
C CYS A 157 -10.48 -14.11 3.22
N CYS A 158 -11.02 -12.89 3.20
CA CYS A 158 -11.07 -12.04 4.39
C CYS A 158 -12.10 -12.53 5.41
N THR A 159 -11.83 -12.22 6.66
CA THR A 159 -12.74 -12.42 7.79
C THR A 159 -13.30 -11.07 8.25
N LYS A 160 -14.29 -11.08 9.13
CA LYS A 160 -14.85 -9.86 9.73
C LYS A 160 -13.86 -9.05 10.58
N GLU A 161 -12.72 -9.67 10.93
CA GLU A 161 -11.65 -9.06 11.73
C GLU A 161 -10.53 -8.50 10.86
N ASP A 162 -10.61 -8.69 9.55
CA ASP A 162 -9.61 -8.18 8.59
C ASP A 162 -10.00 -6.80 8.07
N ILE A 163 -9.01 -6.04 7.59
CA ILE A 163 -9.22 -4.76 6.90
C ILE A 163 -8.68 -4.90 5.47
N ILE A 164 -9.45 -4.40 4.50
CA ILE A 164 -9.00 -4.25 3.12
C ILE A 164 -8.83 -2.75 2.84
N TYR A 165 -7.65 -2.35 2.42
CA TYR A 165 -7.33 -1.01 1.97
C TYR A 165 -6.97 -1.03 0.49
N LEU A 166 -7.75 -0.31 -0.31
CA LEU A 166 -7.51 -0.11 -1.73
C LEU A 166 -7.08 1.33 -1.97
N ASP A 167 -5.84 1.53 -2.41
CA ASP A 167 -5.32 2.86 -2.75
C ASP A 167 -5.76 3.24 -4.17
N ASP A 168 -5.88 4.55 -4.43
CA ASP A 168 -6.27 5.09 -5.74
C ASP A 168 -7.61 4.50 -6.30
N SER A 169 -8.55 4.16 -5.43
CA SER A 169 -9.81 3.47 -5.78
C SER A 169 -10.76 4.27 -6.69
N ASP A 170 -10.50 5.56 -6.89
CA ASP A 170 -11.28 6.45 -7.73
C ASP A 170 -10.74 6.59 -9.17
N LYS A 171 -9.66 5.90 -9.50
CA LYS A 171 -9.08 5.93 -10.84
C LYS A 171 -9.78 4.93 -11.75
N GLU A 172 -10.29 5.41 -12.90
CA GLU A 172 -10.97 4.58 -13.89
C GLU A 172 -10.17 3.37 -14.36
N TRP A 173 -8.83 3.49 -14.42
CA TRP A 173 -7.98 2.38 -14.79
C TRP A 173 -7.88 1.27 -13.73
N ALA A 174 -8.18 1.57 -12.47
CA ALA A 174 -8.27 0.54 -11.44
C ALA A 174 -9.43 -0.45 -11.70
N LEU A 175 -10.42 -0.03 -12.51
CA LEU A 175 -11.54 -0.85 -12.93
C LEU A 175 -11.26 -1.61 -14.25
N ALA A 176 -10.24 -1.21 -15.01
CA ALA A 176 -9.97 -1.76 -16.35
C ALA A 176 -9.25 -3.11 -16.35
N ASP A 177 -8.55 -3.46 -15.26
CA ASP A 177 -7.85 -4.76 -15.15
C ASP A 177 -8.81 -5.97 -15.09
N ALA A 178 -10.13 -5.71 -15.01
CA ALA A 178 -11.15 -6.76 -14.94
C ALA A 178 -11.55 -7.35 -16.29
N VAL A 179 -11.01 -6.86 -17.42
CA VAL A 179 -11.50 -7.18 -18.78
C VAL A 179 -10.45 -7.87 -19.66
N GLU A 180 -9.35 -8.34 -19.15
CA GLU A 180 -8.58 -9.32 -19.91
C GLU A 180 -9.18 -10.72 -19.71
N GLU A 181 -10.16 -11.04 -20.56
CA GLU A 181 -10.58 -12.42 -20.77
C GLU A 181 -9.37 -13.26 -21.19
N PRO A 182 -9.21 -14.48 -20.67
CA PRO A 182 -8.16 -15.36 -21.14
C PRO A 182 -8.41 -15.64 -22.61
N ASN A 183 -7.51 -15.20 -23.47
CA ASN A 183 -7.51 -15.61 -24.88
C ASN A 183 -7.42 -17.14 -24.93
N ASN A 184 -8.48 -17.74 -25.49
CA ASN A 184 -8.56 -19.14 -25.89
C ASN A 184 -7.39 -19.56 -26.78
#